data_52745f069f3a02663e382f065153cb40
#
_entry.id   52745f069f3a02663e382f065153cb40
#
_cell.length_a   1.000
_cell.length_b   1.000
_cell.length_c   1.000
_cell.angle_alpha   90.00
_cell.angle_beta   90.00
_cell.angle_gamma   90.00
#
_symmetry.space_group_name_H-M   'P 1'
#
loop_
_entity.id
_entity.type
_entity.pdbx_description
1 polymer ?
#
loop_
_entity_poly.entity_id
_entity_poly.type
_entity_poly.pdbx_seq_one_letter_code
_entity_poly.pdbx_strand_id
1 'polypeptide(L)'
;MVIENPDSVMVVPHFDNGDTMLVRQWRHAWEDSSWEVPAGTFNEGEDPLVCAQRELAEETGLRAATYRPLGIVHGAAILTGRAHLYLAEGITEAARQPETYEQDMEVLRIPLREAVDAALNGEIEHSGSVTSLVRAAVAMKLITF
;
A
#
# COMPACT_ATOMS: atom_id res chain seq x y z
N MET A 1 22.82 16.04 3.98
CA MET A 1 21.56 16.58 3.44
C MET A 1 20.40 15.85 4.08
N VAL A 2 19.39 16.57 4.48
CA VAL A 2 18.14 16.00 5.02
C VAL A 2 16.98 16.61 4.23
N ILE A 3 16.05 15.78 3.81
CA ILE A 3 14.84 16.22 3.11
C ILE A 3 13.65 15.92 4.02
N GLU A 4 12.93 16.98 4.42
CA GLU A 4 11.71 16.84 5.20
C GLU A 4 10.56 16.46 4.29
N ASN A 5 9.86 15.38 4.64
CA ASN A 5 8.67 14.95 3.94
C ASN A 5 7.65 14.43 4.95
N PRO A 6 6.35 14.45 4.62
CA PRO A 6 5.32 13.94 5.52
C PRO A 6 5.42 12.43 5.69
N ASP A 7 4.86 11.93 6.78
CA ASP A 7 4.62 10.50 6.95
C ASP A 7 3.61 10.01 5.90
N SER A 8 3.63 8.72 5.65
CA SER A 8 2.73 8.06 4.70
C SER A 8 2.17 6.78 5.29
N VAL A 9 1.15 6.25 4.64
CA VAL A 9 0.63 4.91 4.92
C VAL A 9 0.79 4.05 3.68
N MET A 10 0.91 2.74 3.89
CA MET A 10 0.80 1.72 2.86
C MET A 10 -0.13 0.63 3.36
N VAL A 11 -1.06 0.21 2.53
CA VAL A 11 -2.12 -0.72 2.94
C VAL A 11 -2.14 -1.91 2.00
N VAL A 12 -2.08 -3.11 2.58
CA VAL A 12 -2.29 -4.36 1.85
C VAL A 12 -3.72 -4.81 2.12
N PRO A 13 -4.65 -4.64 1.18
CA PRO A 13 -5.99 -5.19 1.35
C PRO A 13 -5.94 -6.71 1.14
N HIS A 14 -6.66 -7.44 1.99
CA HIS A 14 -6.78 -8.88 1.89
C HIS A 14 -8.25 -9.26 1.85
N PHE A 15 -8.72 -9.69 0.68
CA PHE A 15 -10.08 -10.14 0.48
C PHE A 15 -10.29 -11.53 1.09
N ASP A 16 -11.54 -11.86 1.42
CA ASP A 16 -11.87 -13.16 2.02
C ASP A 16 -11.48 -14.35 1.13
N ASN A 17 -11.45 -14.15 -0.20
CA ASN A 17 -11.04 -15.19 -1.15
C ASN A 17 -9.52 -15.31 -1.31
N GLY A 18 -8.73 -14.51 -0.60
CA GLY A 18 -7.27 -14.52 -0.67
C GLY A 18 -6.64 -13.53 -1.63
N ASP A 19 -7.45 -12.72 -2.31
CA ASP A 19 -6.93 -11.69 -3.22
C ASP A 19 -6.41 -10.47 -2.47
N THR A 20 -5.57 -9.73 -3.14
CA THR A 20 -5.20 -8.35 -2.80
C THR A 20 -5.49 -7.43 -3.99
N MET A 21 -5.21 -6.15 -3.84
CA MET A 21 -5.34 -5.18 -4.92
C MET A 21 -4.11 -4.28 -4.95
N LEU A 22 -3.52 -4.15 -6.13
CA LEU A 22 -2.40 -3.25 -6.40
C LEU A 22 -2.87 -2.08 -7.24
N VAL A 23 -2.12 -0.98 -7.17
CA VAL A 23 -2.34 0.21 -7.99
C VAL A 23 -1.12 0.44 -8.88
N ARG A 24 -1.33 1.01 -10.06
CA ARG A 24 -0.25 1.35 -10.96
C ARG A 24 0.06 2.84 -10.84
N GLN A 25 1.32 3.15 -10.54
CA GLN A 25 1.83 4.50 -10.39
C GLN A 25 2.87 4.79 -11.47
N TRP A 26 2.77 5.96 -12.10
CA TRP A 26 3.89 6.48 -12.90
C TRP A 26 4.92 7.09 -11.95
N ARG A 27 6.14 6.61 -12.02
CA ARG A 27 7.26 7.14 -11.23
C ARG A 27 8.22 7.90 -12.13
N HIS A 28 8.06 9.20 -12.16
CA HIS A 28 8.80 10.06 -13.10
C HIS A 28 10.32 9.92 -12.95
N ALA A 29 10.82 9.81 -11.72
CA ALA A 29 12.26 9.63 -11.48
C ALA A 29 12.80 8.32 -12.08
N TRP A 30 11.97 7.31 -12.24
CA TRP A 30 12.33 6.02 -12.83
C TRP A 30 12.00 5.94 -14.32
N GLU A 31 11.26 6.91 -14.81
CA GLU A 31 10.72 6.93 -16.17
C GLU A 31 9.98 5.63 -16.51
N ASP A 32 9.23 5.10 -15.55
CA ASP A 32 8.50 3.84 -15.67
C ASP A 32 7.30 3.81 -14.74
N SER A 33 6.37 2.92 -15.07
CA SER A 33 5.23 2.60 -14.22
C SER A 33 5.62 1.53 -13.21
N SER A 34 5.00 1.59 -12.04
CA SER A 34 5.27 0.70 -10.92
C SER A 34 3.95 0.16 -10.36
N TRP A 35 3.85 -1.16 -10.20
CA TRP A 35 2.76 -1.76 -9.45
C TRP A 35 3.09 -1.72 -7.97
N GLU A 36 2.20 -1.14 -7.18
CA GLU A 36 2.43 -0.83 -5.77
C GLU A 36 1.19 -1.15 -4.94
N VAL A 37 1.38 -1.34 -3.65
CA VAL A 37 0.23 -1.37 -2.73
C VAL A 37 -0.38 0.03 -2.63
N PRO A 38 -1.69 0.15 -2.35
CA PRO A 38 -2.32 1.45 -2.08
C PRO A 38 -1.56 2.20 -1.00
N ALA A 39 -1.30 3.48 -1.25
CA ALA A 39 -0.46 4.30 -0.38
C ALA A 39 -0.79 5.78 -0.54
N GLY A 40 -0.40 6.57 0.44
CA GLY A 40 -0.52 8.01 0.34
C GLY A 40 0.03 8.72 1.56
N THR A 41 0.19 10.03 1.45
CA THR A 41 0.75 10.86 2.51
C THR A 41 -0.33 11.36 3.45
N PHE A 42 0.06 11.60 4.70
CA PHE A 42 -0.82 12.18 5.70
C PHE A 42 -1.25 13.59 5.29
N ASN A 43 -2.51 13.92 5.56
CA ASN A 43 -2.93 15.31 5.65
C ASN A 43 -2.44 15.87 6.99
N GLU A 44 -2.36 17.20 7.10
CA GLU A 44 -1.93 17.85 8.32
C GLU A 44 -2.79 17.39 9.52
N GLY A 45 -2.12 16.90 10.57
CA GLY A 45 -2.78 16.43 11.79
C GLY A 45 -3.54 15.13 11.66
N GLU A 46 -3.43 14.43 10.54
CA GLU A 46 -4.17 13.20 10.31
C GLU A 46 -3.58 12.02 11.11
N ASP A 47 -4.46 11.22 11.71
CA ASP A 47 -4.09 9.98 12.38
C ASP A 47 -3.71 8.91 11.35
N PRO A 48 -2.71 8.05 11.61
CA PRO A 48 -2.30 7.01 10.67
C PRO A 48 -3.44 6.11 10.19
N LEU A 49 -4.31 5.67 11.10
CA LEU A 49 -5.44 4.80 10.73
C LEU A 49 -6.44 5.53 9.85
N VAL A 50 -6.73 6.79 10.13
CA VAL A 50 -7.64 7.61 9.31
C VAL A 50 -7.05 7.80 7.92
N CYS A 51 -5.74 8.06 7.82
CA CYS A 51 -5.04 8.16 6.54
C CYS A 51 -5.13 6.84 5.76
N ALA A 52 -4.92 5.70 6.41
CA ALA A 52 -5.02 4.39 5.78
C ALA A 52 -6.42 4.14 5.21
N GLN A 53 -7.47 4.45 5.98
CA GLN A 53 -8.86 4.32 5.52
C GLN A 53 -9.15 5.22 4.34
N ARG A 54 -8.70 6.46 4.40
CA ARG A 54 -8.91 7.44 3.33
C ARG A 54 -8.22 7.04 2.04
N GLU A 55 -6.94 6.70 2.11
CA GLU A 55 -6.16 6.35 0.92
C GLU A 55 -6.67 5.05 0.26
N LEU A 56 -7.04 4.05 1.05
CA LEU A 56 -7.62 2.82 0.52
C LEU A 56 -8.91 3.11 -0.27
N ALA A 57 -9.78 3.94 0.30
CA ALA A 57 -11.04 4.31 -0.35
C ALA A 57 -10.81 5.14 -1.62
N GLU A 58 -9.92 6.14 -1.56
CA GLU A 58 -9.65 7.04 -2.69
C GLU A 58 -9.02 6.31 -3.87
N GLU A 59 -8.04 5.44 -3.61
CA GLU A 59 -7.31 4.77 -4.69
C GLU A 59 -8.03 3.54 -5.23
N THR A 60 -8.75 2.80 -4.39
CA THR A 60 -9.30 1.50 -4.78
C THR A 60 -10.82 1.37 -4.67
N GLY A 61 -11.46 2.29 -3.95
CA GLY A 61 -12.89 2.17 -3.62
C GLY A 61 -13.19 1.13 -2.55
N LEU A 62 -12.17 0.65 -1.85
CA LEU A 62 -12.33 -0.38 -0.84
C LEU A 62 -12.47 0.20 0.55
N ARG A 63 -13.19 -0.53 1.41
CA ARG A 63 -13.26 -0.32 2.86
C ARG A 63 -12.89 -1.63 3.55
N ALA A 64 -12.36 -1.54 4.74
CA ALA A 64 -11.99 -2.71 5.53
C ALA A 64 -12.60 -2.62 6.93
N ALA A 65 -12.95 -3.77 7.49
CA ALA A 65 -13.46 -3.86 8.85
C ALA A 65 -12.33 -3.71 9.88
N THR A 66 -11.14 -4.20 9.56
CA THR A 66 -9.98 -4.18 10.47
C THR A 66 -8.72 -3.77 9.74
N TYR A 67 -7.83 -3.07 10.48
CA TYR A 67 -6.52 -2.65 10.03
C TYR A 67 -5.48 -3.13 11.03
N ARG A 68 -4.71 -4.13 10.64
CA ARG A 68 -3.65 -4.69 11.48
C ARG A 68 -2.33 -4.01 11.17
N PRO A 69 -1.69 -3.34 12.16
CA PRO A 69 -0.39 -2.73 11.93
C PRO A 69 0.67 -3.76 11.53
N LEU A 70 1.46 -3.45 10.53
CA LEU A 70 2.61 -4.25 10.10
C LEU A 70 3.94 -3.55 10.45
N GLY A 71 3.86 -2.48 11.24
CA GLY A 71 5.02 -1.72 11.67
C GLY A 71 5.28 -0.50 10.81
N ILE A 72 6.40 0.13 11.09
CA ILE A 72 6.81 1.38 10.46
C ILE A 72 8.17 1.15 9.80
N VAL A 73 8.37 1.75 8.64
CA VAL A 73 9.65 1.73 7.96
C VAL A 73 10.01 3.15 7.52
N HIS A 74 11.29 3.38 7.36
CA HIS A 74 11.80 4.60 6.74
C HIS A 74 12.04 4.36 5.25
N GLY A 75 11.96 5.42 4.46
CA GLY A 75 12.38 5.39 3.06
C GLY A 75 13.89 5.57 2.94
N ALA A 76 14.34 6.41 2.02
CA ALA A 76 15.75 6.73 1.89
C ALA A 76 16.26 7.43 3.17
N ALA A 77 17.53 7.19 3.51
CA ALA A 77 18.13 7.69 4.77
C ALA A 77 18.10 9.22 4.92
N ILE A 78 17.95 9.94 3.83
CA ILE A 78 17.88 11.41 3.84
C ILE A 78 16.48 11.96 4.11
N LEU A 79 15.45 11.11 4.12
CA LEU A 79 14.06 11.51 4.32
C LEU A 79 13.68 11.41 5.80
N THR A 80 12.87 12.37 6.27
CA THR A 80 12.37 12.38 7.65
C THR A 80 11.07 11.59 7.82
N GLY A 81 10.27 11.47 6.76
CA GLY A 81 8.98 10.80 6.81
C GLY A 81 9.09 9.29 7.02
N ARG A 82 8.10 8.74 7.71
CA ARG A 82 8.00 7.30 7.98
C ARG A 82 6.77 6.75 7.28
N ALA A 83 6.84 5.49 6.84
CA ALA A 83 5.70 4.80 6.27
C ALA A 83 5.10 3.86 7.31
N HIS A 84 3.81 4.02 7.55
CA HIS A 84 3.01 3.19 8.46
C HIS A 84 2.32 2.12 7.64
N LEU A 85 2.62 0.85 7.92
CA LEU A 85 2.17 -0.28 7.11
C LEU A 85 0.99 -0.98 7.78
N TYR A 86 -0.02 -1.34 6.99
CA TYR A 86 -1.24 -2.01 7.48
C TYR A 86 -1.65 -3.17 6.59
N LEU A 87 -2.17 -4.21 7.22
CA LEU A 87 -2.94 -5.27 6.58
C LEU A 87 -4.42 -5.00 6.84
N ALA A 88 -5.20 -4.82 5.79
CA ALA A 88 -6.63 -4.52 5.89
C ALA A 88 -7.46 -5.75 5.55
N GLU A 89 -8.37 -6.12 6.42
CA GLU A 89 -9.23 -7.30 6.27
C GLU A 89 -10.71 -6.95 6.45
N GLY A 90 -11.58 -7.88 6.08
CA GLY A 90 -13.01 -7.61 6.06
C GLY A 90 -13.36 -6.60 4.97
N ILE A 91 -12.86 -6.86 3.77
CA ILE A 91 -12.95 -5.92 2.65
C ILE A 91 -14.37 -5.88 2.09
N THR A 92 -14.88 -4.67 1.92
CA THR A 92 -16.12 -4.39 1.17
C THR A 92 -15.82 -3.36 0.10
N GLU A 93 -16.56 -3.43 -0.99
CA GLU A 93 -16.41 -2.48 -2.08
C GLU A 93 -17.40 -1.33 -1.89
N ALA A 94 -16.89 -0.12 -2.04
CA ALA A 94 -17.70 1.09 -2.13
C ALA A 94 -17.43 1.75 -3.48
N ALA A 95 -18.21 2.75 -3.85
CA ALA A 95 -17.92 3.50 -5.05
C ALA A 95 -16.55 4.17 -4.92
N ARG A 96 -15.68 3.96 -5.92
CA ARG A 96 -14.39 4.63 -5.97
C ARG A 96 -14.60 6.14 -6.12
N GLN A 97 -13.95 6.91 -5.27
CA GLN A 97 -14.00 8.38 -5.29
C GLN A 97 -12.60 8.94 -5.46
N PRO A 98 -11.96 8.69 -6.62
CA PRO A 98 -10.60 9.16 -6.82
C PRO A 98 -10.57 10.68 -6.88
N GLU A 99 -9.51 11.28 -6.35
CA GLU A 99 -9.16 12.65 -6.64
C GLU A 99 -8.95 12.80 -8.15
N THR A 100 -9.04 14.02 -8.67
CA THR A 100 -8.98 14.25 -10.11
C THR A 100 -7.74 13.63 -10.75
N TYR A 101 -6.57 13.72 -10.09
CA TYR A 101 -5.32 13.17 -10.60
C TYR A 101 -5.23 11.64 -10.48
N GLU A 102 -6.09 11.01 -9.68
CA GLU A 102 -6.13 9.56 -9.47
C GLU A 102 -7.15 8.85 -10.35
N GLN A 103 -7.96 9.58 -11.11
CA GLN A 103 -9.02 9.01 -11.94
C GLN A 103 -8.51 8.01 -12.97
N ASP A 104 -7.28 8.22 -13.48
CA ASP A 104 -6.67 7.36 -14.49
C ASP A 104 -5.80 6.26 -13.89
N MET A 105 -5.76 6.14 -12.54
CA MET A 105 -4.99 5.12 -11.87
C MET A 105 -5.59 3.74 -12.13
N GLU A 106 -4.78 2.84 -12.66
CA GLU A 106 -5.19 1.46 -12.85
C GLU A 106 -5.10 0.69 -11.54
N VAL A 107 -6.06 -0.22 -11.33
CA VAL A 107 -6.04 -1.15 -10.21
C VAL A 107 -5.98 -2.59 -10.75
N LEU A 108 -5.33 -3.48 -10.01
CA LEU A 108 -5.21 -4.88 -10.36
C LEU A 108 -5.54 -5.74 -9.14
N ARG A 109 -6.56 -6.58 -9.27
CA ARG A 109 -6.91 -7.55 -8.23
C ARG A 109 -6.32 -8.90 -8.60
N ILE A 110 -5.45 -9.43 -7.73
CA ILE A 110 -4.75 -10.70 -7.90
C ILE A 110 -4.67 -11.43 -6.56
N PRO A 111 -4.41 -12.75 -6.57
CA PRO A 111 -4.13 -13.46 -5.32
C PRO A 111 -2.97 -12.79 -4.56
N LEU A 112 -3.11 -12.66 -3.24
CA LEU A 112 -2.04 -12.09 -2.42
C LEU A 112 -0.73 -12.86 -2.60
N ARG A 113 -0.80 -14.18 -2.72
CA ARG A 113 0.38 -15.01 -2.97
C ARG A 113 1.11 -14.60 -4.25
N GLU A 114 0.38 -14.28 -5.31
CA GLU A 114 0.98 -13.84 -6.57
C GLU A 114 1.66 -12.47 -6.42
N ALA A 115 1.04 -11.55 -5.69
CA ALA A 115 1.67 -10.26 -5.39
C ALA A 115 2.93 -10.42 -4.53
N VAL A 116 2.91 -11.34 -3.57
CA VAL A 116 4.08 -11.64 -2.73
C VAL A 116 5.19 -12.26 -3.57
N ASP A 117 4.86 -13.18 -4.48
CA ASP A 117 5.85 -13.75 -5.40
C ASP A 117 6.50 -12.65 -6.25
N ALA A 118 5.71 -11.70 -6.74
CA ALA A 118 6.22 -10.56 -7.51
C ALA A 118 7.14 -9.66 -6.66
N ALA A 119 6.85 -9.51 -5.38
CA ALA A 119 7.72 -8.77 -4.46
C ALA A 119 9.04 -9.50 -4.21
N LEU A 120 9.00 -10.83 -4.13
CA LEU A 120 10.18 -11.65 -3.85
C LEU A 120 11.08 -11.84 -5.08
N ASN A 121 10.51 -11.86 -6.29
CA ASN A 121 11.27 -12.12 -7.52
C ASN A 121 11.79 -10.85 -8.21
N GLY A 122 11.48 -9.68 -7.69
CA GLY A 122 11.95 -8.41 -8.25
C GLY A 122 11.03 -7.74 -9.27
N GLU A 123 9.87 -8.29 -9.58
CA GLU A 123 8.90 -7.64 -10.46
C GLU A 123 8.31 -6.37 -9.83
N ILE A 124 8.11 -6.38 -8.51
CA ILE A 124 7.74 -5.19 -7.74
C ILE A 124 9.03 -4.63 -7.15
N GLU A 125 9.36 -3.40 -7.54
CA GLU A 125 10.61 -2.74 -7.15
C GLU A 125 10.43 -1.66 -6.07
N HIS A 126 9.20 -1.20 -5.85
CA HIS A 126 8.88 -0.19 -4.85
C HIS A 126 9.12 -0.73 -3.44
N SER A 127 10.10 -0.19 -2.73
CA SER A 127 10.59 -0.76 -1.46
C SER A 127 9.50 -0.90 -0.39
N GLY A 128 8.66 0.11 -0.24
CA GLY A 128 7.56 0.07 0.73
C GLY A 128 6.52 -0.99 0.40
N SER A 129 6.23 -1.20 -0.89
CA SER A 129 5.32 -2.25 -1.35
C SER A 129 5.90 -3.64 -1.10
N VAL A 130 7.19 -3.84 -1.42
CA VAL A 130 7.88 -5.11 -1.13
C VAL A 130 7.81 -5.42 0.36
N THR A 131 8.16 -4.46 1.21
CA THR A 131 8.13 -4.65 2.67
C THR A 131 6.72 -4.96 3.17
N SER A 132 5.73 -4.20 2.70
CA SER A 132 4.32 -4.40 3.11
C SER A 132 3.80 -5.78 2.73
N LEU A 133 4.05 -6.20 1.49
CA LEU A 133 3.60 -7.52 0.99
C LEU A 133 4.28 -8.67 1.74
N VAL A 134 5.58 -8.57 1.98
CA VAL A 134 6.31 -9.62 2.72
C VAL A 134 5.83 -9.69 4.17
N ARG A 135 5.67 -8.57 4.85
CA ARG A 135 5.14 -8.55 6.22
C ARG A 135 3.70 -9.06 6.30
N ALA A 136 2.86 -8.73 5.31
CA ALA A 136 1.51 -9.28 5.21
C ALA A 136 1.54 -10.80 5.03
N ALA A 137 2.42 -11.31 4.18
CA ALA A 137 2.58 -12.74 3.95
C ALA A 137 2.96 -13.49 5.22
N VAL A 138 3.89 -12.93 6.02
CA VAL A 138 4.27 -13.50 7.32
C VAL A 138 3.08 -13.49 8.28
N ALA A 139 2.38 -12.35 8.36
CA ALA A 139 1.21 -12.19 9.24
C ALA A 139 0.09 -13.19 8.89
N MET A 140 -0.11 -13.47 7.60
CA MET A 140 -1.12 -14.41 7.09
C MET A 140 -0.60 -15.85 7.02
N LYS A 141 0.64 -16.09 7.44
CA LYS A 141 1.29 -17.41 7.42
C LYS A 141 1.40 -18.02 6.02
N LEU A 142 1.52 -17.18 5.00
CA LEU A 142 1.78 -17.62 3.62
C LEU A 142 3.23 -18.00 3.40
N ILE A 143 4.13 -17.40 4.16
CA ILE A 143 5.55 -17.77 4.21
C ILE A 143 5.97 -17.97 5.66
N THR A 144 6.87 -18.92 5.88
CA THR A 144 7.41 -19.26 7.22
C THR A 144 8.92 -19.38 7.12
N PHE A 145 9.56 -19.16 8.26
CA PHE A 145 11.02 -19.29 8.38
C PHE A 145 11.38 -20.50 9.23
#